data_9611c86dbc9639f9a86b0cbf018e5c30
#
_entry.id   9611c86dbc9639f9a86b0cbf018e5c30
#
_cell.length_a   1.000
_cell.length_b   1.000
_cell.length_c   1.000
_cell.angle_alpha   90.00
_cell.angle_beta   90.00
_cell.angle_gamma   90.00
#
_symmetry.space_group_name_H-M   'P 1'
#
loop_
_entity.id
_entity.type
_entity.pdbx_description
1 polymer ?
#
loop_
_entity_poly.entity_id
_entity_poly.type
_entity_poly.pdbx_seq_one_letter_code
_entity_poly.pdbx_strand_id
1 'polypeptide(L)'
;MISRRGFGQFCAAALVFGRRLLDAANRAPLSWAIQPGASPGSVRQYRANAQIILLGIPVFHRSDVGDGSASWRESATEDGELVRRLEFTGRSAPERAAGLNRFGFIQELSRSGEAIYFGLMTSSPEESAAEARKALHSTAKDAWYSAIDGRMSADGIETARAHFLAPAKTAPADRQILIERARQELAEAPITKSAAASVPQPFLHALASFLCDPRKKQAQYAYNGRMYWLTVERAREAKSPGVVRVSGSLRRVEGGKPIEFRLWIEESSPHPLPLRIEYQAKSYLRLTFEARA
;
A
#
# COMPACT_ATOMS: atom_id res chain seq x y z
N MET A 1 -39.93 19.24 34.51
CA MET A 1 -38.96 18.71 35.47
C MET A 1 -37.96 17.82 34.73
N ILE A 2 -36.80 18.32 34.41
CA ILE A 2 -35.76 17.56 33.71
C ILE A 2 -34.95 16.83 34.79
N SER A 3 -34.93 15.49 34.65
CA SER A 3 -34.28 14.60 35.62
C SER A 3 -32.77 14.88 35.67
N ARG A 4 -32.19 14.99 36.87
CA ARG A 4 -30.74 15.14 37.13
C ARG A 4 -29.86 14.07 36.47
N ARG A 5 -30.40 12.94 36.06
CA ARG A 5 -29.68 11.87 35.34
C ARG A 5 -29.40 12.21 33.87
N GLY A 6 -30.21 13.07 33.20
CA GLY A 6 -29.99 13.47 31.82
C GLY A 6 -28.83 14.45 31.61
N PHE A 7 -28.50 15.26 32.66
CA PHE A 7 -27.45 16.25 32.53
C PHE A 7 -26.03 15.66 32.61
N GLY A 8 -25.85 14.58 33.38
CA GLY A 8 -24.56 13.88 33.50
C GLY A 8 -24.13 13.14 32.22
N GLN A 9 -25.11 12.62 31.45
CA GLN A 9 -24.82 11.93 30.18
C GLN A 9 -24.46 12.93 29.05
N PHE A 10 -25.03 14.12 29.05
CA PHE A 10 -24.70 15.17 28.08
C PHE A 10 -23.29 15.75 28.29
N CYS A 11 -22.86 15.94 29.54
CA CYS A 11 -21.51 16.40 29.83
C CYS A 11 -20.43 15.37 29.51
N ALA A 12 -20.71 14.06 29.73
CA ALA A 12 -19.79 13.00 29.37
C ALA A 12 -19.62 12.85 27.85
N ALA A 13 -20.71 12.98 27.08
CA ALA A 13 -20.66 12.97 25.62
C ALA A 13 -19.89 14.17 25.05
N ALA A 14 -20.12 15.38 25.60
CA ALA A 14 -19.40 16.58 25.16
C ALA A 14 -17.90 16.53 25.47
N LEU A 15 -17.49 15.94 26.61
CA LEU A 15 -16.08 15.74 26.95
C LEU A 15 -15.39 14.69 26.06
N VAL A 16 -16.08 13.65 25.65
CA VAL A 16 -15.55 12.63 24.73
C VAL A 16 -15.45 13.19 23.31
N PHE A 17 -16.42 13.97 22.86
CA PHE A 17 -16.37 14.66 21.56
C PHE A 17 -15.32 15.78 21.54
N GLY A 18 -15.19 16.56 22.59
CA GLY A 18 -14.16 17.60 22.71
C GLY A 18 -12.74 17.05 22.71
N ARG A 19 -12.48 15.92 23.38
CA ARG A 19 -11.18 15.23 23.32
C ARG A 19 -10.85 14.68 21.93
N ARG A 20 -11.83 14.10 21.23
CA ARG A 20 -11.62 13.59 19.86
C ARG A 20 -11.32 14.70 18.85
N LEU A 21 -11.94 15.87 18.99
CA LEU A 21 -11.67 17.04 18.16
C LEU A 21 -10.29 17.66 18.45
N LEU A 22 -9.85 17.66 19.71
CA LEU A 22 -8.52 18.15 20.08
C LEU A 22 -7.41 17.19 19.61
N ASP A 23 -7.62 15.87 19.69
CA ASP A 23 -6.70 14.88 19.16
C ASP A 23 -6.61 14.93 17.62
N ALA A 24 -7.72 15.19 16.93
CA ALA A 24 -7.74 15.38 15.48
C ALA A 24 -7.05 16.68 15.05
N ALA A 25 -7.23 17.77 15.79
CA ALA A 25 -6.62 19.07 15.50
C ALA A 25 -5.10 19.09 15.72
N ASN A 26 -4.58 18.23 16.59
CA ASN A 26 -3.14 18.09 16.87
C ASN A 26 -2.45 17.03 15.99
N ARG A 27 -3.16 16.42 15.06
CA ARG A 27 -2.55 15.45 14.16
C ARG A 27 -1.71 16.19 13.11
N ALA A 28 -0.42 16.32 13.38
CA ALA A 28 0.51 16.81 12.38
C ALA A 28 0.36 15.96 11.10
N PRO A 29 0.32 16.58 9.92
CA PRO A 29 0.26 15.82 8.69
C PRO A 29 1.42 14.82 8.68
N LEU A 30 1.15 13.55 8.30
CA LEU A 30 2.17 12.51 8.18
C LEU A 30 3.09 12.85 6.98
N SER A 31 3.88 13.91 7.16
CA SER A 31 4.87 14.36 6.20
C SER A 31 6.01 15.02 6.97
N TRP A 32 7.22 14.66 6.59
CA TRP A 32 8.39 15.40 7.04
C TRP A 32 8.69 16.50 6.04
N ALA A 33 9.15 17.66 6.51
CA ALA A 33 9.67 18.71 5.65
C ALA A 33 10.93 18.17 4.96
N ILE A 34 10.84 18.00 3.64
CA ILE A 34 11.94 17.50 2.80
C ILE A 34 12.45 18.66 1.98
N GLN A 35 13.75 18.89 2.01
CA GLN A 35 14.37 19.97 1.21
C GLN A 35 14.08 19.74 -0.29
N PRO A 36 13.71 20.80 -1.04
CA PRO A 36 13.68 20.77 -2.49
C PRO A 36 15.12 20.62 -2.98
N GLY A 37 15.43 19.52 -3.61
CA GLY A 37 16.79 19.18 -4.05
C GLY A 37 17.08 17.69 -3.87
N ALA A 38 16.02 16.87 -3.92
CA ALA A 38 16.13 15.43 -3.83
C ALA A 38 17.18 14.89 -4.82
N SER A 39 18.04 14.03 -4.33
CA SER A 39 18.93 13.22 -5.16
C SER A 39 18.13 12.55 -6.29
N PRO A 40 18.73 12.34 -7.47
CA PRO A 40 18.05 11.70 -8.58
C PRO A 40 17.50 10.36 -8.11
N GLY A 41 16.19 10.27 -8.06
CA GLY A 41 15.50 9.04 -7.68
C GLY A 41 15.31 8.15 -8.89
N SER A 42 15.12 6.86 -8.65
CA SER A 42 14.71 5.92 -9.68
C SER A 42 13.18 5.92 -9.79
N VAL A 43 12.66 5.97 -11.01
CA VAL A 43 11.24 5.82 -11.32
C VAL A 43 11.09 4.77 -12.40
N ARG A 44 10.16 3.84 -12.23
CA ARG A 44 9.85 2.82 -13.23
C ARG A 44 8.34 2.79 -13.49
N GLN A 45 8.00 2.83 -14.77
CA GLN A 45 6.62 2.71 -15.24
C GLN A 45 6.35 1.28 -15.65
N TYR A 46 5.11 0.82 -15.42
CA TYR A 46 4.70 -0.54 -15.72
C TYR A 46 3.46 -0.58 -16.57
N ARG A 47 3.35 -1.63 -17.36
CA ARG A 47 2.11 -2.12 -17.95
C ARG A 47 1.56 -3.24 -17.08
N ALA A 48 0.28 -3.21 -16.79
CA ALA A 48 -0.37 -4.24 -15.98
C ALA A 48 -1.10 -5.26 -16.86
N ASN A 49 -0.89 -6.54 -16.58
CA ASN A 49 -1.58 -7.67 -17.18
C ASN A 49 -2.34 -8.43 -16.09
N ALA A 50 -3.48 -9.03 -16.45
CA ALA A 50 -4.30 -9.82 -15.54
C ALA A 50 -4.49 -11.25 -16.07
N GLN A 51 -4.45 -12.21 -15.16
CA GLN A 51 -4.69 -13.62 -15.45
C GLN A 51 -5.70 -14.19 -14.45
N ILE A 52 -6.75 -14.80 -14.98
CA ILE A 52 -7.72 -15.52 -14.16
C ILE A 52 -7.28 -16.98 -14.07
N ILE A 53 -7.26 -17.49 -12.85
CA ILE A 53 -6.83 -18.83 -12.50
C ILE A 53 -8.02 -19.56 -11.89
N LEU A 54 -8.37 -20.73 -12.44
CA LEU A 54 -9.35 -21.64 -11.87
C LEU A 54 -8.68 -22.98 -11.57
N LEU A 55 -8.81 -23.45 -10.33
CA LEU A 55 -8.18 -24.71 -9.87
C LEU A 55 -6.67 -24.80 -10.19
N GLY A 56 -5.96 -23.65 -10.10
CA GLY A 56 -4.54 -23.58 -10.41
C GLY A 56 -4.21 -23.46 -11.91
N ILE A 57 -5.20 -23.56 -12.80
CA ILE A 57 -5.02 -23.48 -14.25
C ILE A 57 -5.35 -22.07 -14.75
N PRO A 58 -4.47 -21.40 -15.50
CA PRO A 58 -4.78 -20.13 -16.16
C PRO A 58 -5.81 -20.35 -17.27
N VAL A 59 -7.01 -19.80 -17.08
CA VAL A 59 -8.13 -19.95 -18.05
C VAL A 59 -8.37 -18.69 -18.88
N PHE A 60 -7.85 -17.57 -18.44
CA PHE A 60 -8.02 -16.31 -19.14
C PHE A 60 -6.80 -15.41 -18.88
N HIS A 61 -6.29 -14.81 -19.94
CA HIS A 61 -5.22 -13.81 -19.87
C HIS A 61 -5.64 -12.56 -20.63
N ARG A 62 -5.41 -11.40 -20.03
CA ARG A 62 -5.63 -10.12 -20.68
C ARG A 62 -4.42 -9.22 -20.46
N SER A 63 -3.82 -8.79 -21.53
CA SER A 63 -2.68 -7.87 -21.53
C SER A 63 -3.17 -6.43 -21.43
N ASP A 64 -2.29 -5.58 -20.90
CA ASP A 64 -2.45 -4.12 -20.89
C ASP A 64 -3.76 -3.65 -20.23
N VAL A 65 -4.17 -4.33 -19.14
CA VAL A 65 -5.39 -4.00 -18.39
C VAL A 65 -5.23 -2.76 -17.51
N GLY A 66 -4.05 -2.19 -17.45
CA GLY A 66 -3.77 -1.04 -16.61
C GLY A 66 -2.30 -0.63 -16.63
N ASP A 67 -2.00 0.29 -15.74
CA ASP A 67 -0.68 0.88 -15.58
C ASP A 67 -0.23 0.81 -14.12
N GLY A 68 1.07 0.89 -13.89
CA GLY A 68 1.66 1.05 -12.57
C GLY A 68 2.90 1.93 -12.62
N SER A 69 3.32 2.39 -11.46
CA SER A 69 4.62 3.04 -11.30
C SER A 69 5.21 2.71 -9.93
N ALA A 70 6.52 2.56 -9.87
CA ALA A 70 7.26 2.52 -8.63
C ALA A 70 8.29 3.65 -8.62
N SER A 71 8.54 4.22 -7.46
CA SER A 71 9.60 5.20 -7.29
C SER A 71 10.39 4.95 -6.02
N TRP A 72 11.67 5.24 -6.09
CA TRP A 72 12.62 5.26 -4.99
C TRP A 72 13.34 6.60 -5.01
N ARG A 73 13.24 7.35 -3.93
CA ARG A 73 13.92 8.65 -3.78
C ARG A 73 14.58 8.72 -2.41
N GLU A 74 15.72 9.36 -2.37
CA GLU A 74 16.40 9.70 -1.12
C GLU A 74 16.59 11.21 -1.08
N SER A 75 16.37 11.82 0.07
CA SER A 75 16.51 13.27 0.28
C SER A 75 17.00 13.50 1.70
N ALA A 76 17.65 14.64 1.93
CA ALA A 76 17.98 15.07 3.27
C ALA A 76 16.87 15.95 3.86
N THR A 77 16.65 15.85 5.15
CA THR A 77 15.89 16.85 5.94
C THR A 77 16.73 18.11 6.13
N GLU A 78 16.11 19.14 6.69
CA GLU A 78 16.83 20.37 7.10
C GLU A 78 17.96 20.08 8.08
N ASP A 79 17.81 19.08 8.93
CA ASP A 79 18.79 18.61 9.90
C ASP A 79 19.88 17.71 9.28
N GLY A 80 19.84 17.47 7.97
CA GLY A 80 20.77 16.61 7.24
C GLY A 80 20.51 15.10 7.38
N GLU A 81 19.43 14.69 8.02
CA GLU A 81 19.05 13.29 8.15
C GLU A 81 18.52 12.74 6.81
N LEU A 82 18.96 11.55 6.42
CA LEU A 82 18.52 10.88 5.20
C LEU A 82 17.09 10.35 5.35
N VAL A 83 16.20 10.82 4.49
CA VAL A 83 14.84 10.30 4.32
C VAL A 83 14.75 9.51 3.03
N ARG A 84 14.32 8.27 3.13
CA ARG A 84 14.01 7.41 2.00
C ARG A 84 12.50 7.40 1.77
N ARG A 85 12.09 7.69 0.53
CA ARG A 85 10.71 7.67 0.08
C ARG A 85 10.52 6.60 -0.97
N LEU A 86 9.61 5.68 -0.70
CA LEU A 86 9.20 4.61 -1.61
C LEU A 86 7.73 4.77 -1.94
N GLU A 87 7.38 4.61 -3.22
CA GLU A 87 5.99 4.67 -3.68
C GLU A 87 5.71 3.56 -4.67
N PHE A 88 4.50 3.04 -4.62
CA PHE A 88 3.95 2.18 -5.64
C PHE A 88 2.52 2.59 -5.97
N THR A 89 2.23 2.67 -7.26
CA THR A 89 0.88 2.96 -7.76
C THR A 89 0.50 1.89 -8.77
N GLY A 90 -0.75 1.45 -8.72
CA GLY A 90 -1.36 0.60 -9.72
C GLY A 90 -2.78 1.08 -10.02
N ARG A 91 -3.17 1.05 -11.29
CA ARG A 91 -4.54 1.34 -11.72
C ARG A 91 -4.94 0.45 -12.88
N SER A 92 -6.20 0.07 -12.94
CA SER A 92 -6.76 -0.52 -14.14
C SER A 92 -7.11 0.56 -15.17
N ALA A 93 -7.15 0.17 -16.44
CA ALA A 93 -7.69 0.94 -17.55
C ALA A 93 -9.07 0.38 -17.89
N PRO A 94 -10.17 1.03 -17.47
CA PRO A 94 -11.51 0.44 -17.57
C PRO A 94 -11.89 0.00 -18.99
N GLU A 95 -11.47 0.74 -20.00
CA GLU A 95 -11.69 0.43 -21.41
C GLU A 95 -11.02 -0.87 -21.85
N ARG A 96 -9.92 -1.24 -21.20
CA ARG A 96 -9.14 -2.46 -21.43
C ARG A 96 -9.36 -3.53 -20.36
N ALA A 97 -9.89 -3.16 -19.21
CA ALA A 97 -10.13 -4.03 -18.07
C ALA A 97 -11.60 -4.45 -17.93
N ALA A 98 -12.36 -4.51 -19.04
CA ALA A 98 -13.78 -4.86 -19.07
C ALA A 98 -14.65 -4.00 -18.13
N GLY A 99 -14.38 -2.70 -18.06
CA GLY A 99 -15.11 -1.75 -17.22
C GLY A 99 -14.64 -1.69 -15.76
N LEU A 100 -13.73 -2.57 -15.34
CA LEU A 100 -13.19 -2.52 -13.98
C LEU A 100 -12.35 -1.27 -13.78
N ASN A 101 -12.71 -0.47 -12.77
CA ASN A 101 -11.93 0.66 -12.32
C ASN A 101 -11.35 0.33 -10.93
N ARG A 102 -10.06 0.05 -10.89
CA ARG A 102 -9.31 -0.26 -9.68
C ARG A 102 -8.10 0.66 -9.56
N PHE A 103 -7.89 1.15 -8.37
CA PHE A 103 -6.78 2.04 -8.05
C PHE A 103 -6.13 1.59 -6.74
N GLY A 104 -4.81 1.65 -6.68
CA GLY A 104 -4.03 1.45 -5.46
C GLY A 104 -2.83 2.37 -5.45
N PHE A 105 -2.56 2.95 -4.28
CA PHE A 105 -1.42 3.81 -4.03
C PHE A 105 -0.86 3.50 -2.65
N ILE A 106 0.45 3.29 -2.56
CA ILE A 106 1.19 3.13 -1.32
C ILE A 106 2.35 4.10 -1.35
N GLN A 107 2.53 4.85 -0.28
CA GLN A 107 3.67 5.73 -0.05
C GLN A 107 4.24 5.44 1.33
N GLU A 108 5.54 5.28 1.40
CA GLU A 108 6.26 5.06 2.64
C GLU A 108 7.47 5.98 2.71
N LEU A 109 7.68 6.59 3.87
CA LEU A 109 8.87 7.35 4.19
C LEU A 109 9.53 6.74 5.40
N SER A 110 10.86 6.66 5.40
CA SER A 110 11.62 6.22 6.57
C SER A 110 12.84 7.09 6.78
N ARG A 111 13.17 7.28 8.04
CA ARG A 111 14.42 7.85 8.54
C ARG A 111 14.91 7.02 9.71
N SER A 112 16.00 7.41 10.36
CA SER A 112 16.53 6.64 11.48
C SER A 112 15.50 6.47 12.61
N GLY A 113 15.18 5.22 12.95
CA GLY A 113 14.27 4.89 14.05
C GLY A 113 12.78 5.20 13.83
N GLU A 114 12.38 5.72 12.68
CA GLU A 114 11.00 6.12 12.41
C GLU A 114 10.58 5.85 10.96
N ALA A 115 9.32 5.49 10.78
CA ALA A 115 8.73 5.38 9.47
C ALA A 115 7.27 5.85 9.48
N ILE A 116 6.82 6.40 8.37
CA ILE A 116 5.41 6.72 8.13
C ILE A 116 4.97 6.05 6.83
N TYR A 117 3.71 5.65 6.79
CA TYR A 117 3.14 5.06 5.59
C TYR A 117 1.71 5.57 5.35
N PHE A 118 1.36 5.65 4.08
CA PHE A 118 0.03 5.97 3.60
C PHE A 118 -0.35 4.98 2.52
N GLY A 119 -1.56 4.45 2.59
CA GLY A 119 -2.13 3.56 1.58
C GLY A 119 -3.55 3.97 1.22
N LEU A 120 -3.87 3.90 -0.06
CA LEU A 120 -5.20 4.14 -0.59
C LEU A 120 -5.49 3.13 -1.67
N MET A 121 -6.59 2.42 -1.58
CA MET A 121 -6.99 1.44 -2.59
C MET A 121 -8.50 1.36 -2.76
N THR A 122 -8.93 1.06 -3.97
CA THR A 122 -10.32 0.68 -4.23
C THR A 122 -10.61 -0.62 -3.51
N SER A 123 -11.63 -0.62 -2.66
CA SER A 123 -12.10 -1.85 -2.00
C SER A 123 -12.66 -2.82 -3.02
N SER A 124 -12.31 -4.09 -2.89
CA SER A 124 -12.72 -5.17 -3.77
C SER A 124 -13.34 -6.27 -2.91
N PRO A 125 -14.66 -6.24 -2.69
CA PRO A 125 -15.35 -7.21 -1.83
C PRO A 125 -15.43 -8.60 -2.47
N GLU A 126 -15.25 -8.70 -3.79
CA GLU A 126 -15.40 -9.94 -4.53
C GLU A 126 -14.39 -10.99 -4.05
N GLU A 127 -14.87 -12.12 -3.52
CA GLU A 127 -14.05 -13.22 -3.04
C GLU A 127 -13.93 -14.37 -4.05
N SER A 128 -14.79 -14.38 -5.09
CA SER A 128 -14.82 -15.40 -6.13
C SER A 128 -14.80 -14.85 -7.55
N ALA A 129 -14.39 -15.65 -8.51
CA ALA A 129 -14.42 -15.29 -9.93
C ALA A 129 -15.85 -15.04 -10.44
N ALA A 130 -16.85 -15.68 -9.85
CA ALA A 130 -18.26 -15.46 -10.21
C ALA A 130 -18.74 -14.08 -9.76
N GLU A 131 -18.39 -13.65 -8.55
CA GLU A 131 -18.70 -12.31 -8.04
C GLU A 131 -17.95 -11.23 -8.83
N ALA A 132 -16.69 -11.46 -9.15
CA ALA A 132 -15.91 -10.55 -10.00
C ALA A 132 -16.58 -10.38 -11.38
N ARG A 133 -17.12 -11.48 -11.97
CA ARG A 133 -17.85 -11.39 -13.25
C ARG A 133 -19.12 -10.56 -13.12
N LYS A 134 -19.87 -10.68 -12.00
CA LYS A 134 -21.04 -9.82 -11.75
C LYS A 134 -20.64 -8.36 -11.59
N ALA A 135 -19.54 -8.09 -10.89
CA ALA A 135 -19.02 -6.74 -10.71
C ALA A 135 -18.61 -6.06 -12.03
N LEU A 136 -18.18 -6.83 -13.05
CA LEU A 136 -17.90 -6.31 -14.41
C LEU A 136 -19.12 -5.65 -15.09
N HIS A 137 -20.30 -6.13 -14.76
CA HIS A 137 -21.56 -5.60 -15.31
C HIS A 137 -22.23 -4.58 -14.40
N SER A 138 -21.55 -4.19 -13.29
CA SER A 138 -22.09 -3.19 -12.38
C SER A 138 -22.12 -1.80 -13.03
N THR A 139 -23.25 -1.14 -12.94
CA THR A 139 -23.44 0.26 -13.36
C THR A 139 -23.20 1.25 -12.22
N ALA A 140 -22.62 0.80 -11.11
CA ALA A 140 -22.37 1.64 -9.95
C ALA A 140 -21.51 2.86 -10.32
N LYS A 141 -22.02 4.04 -9.97
CA LYS A 141 -21.32 5.33 -10.20
C LYS A 141 -20.20 5.55 -9.21
N ASP A 142 -20.29 4.95 -8.01
CA ASP A 142 -19.36 5.11 -6.92
C ASP A 142 -18.69 3.77 -6.57
N ALA A 143 -17.47 3.86 -6.05
CA ALA A 143 -16.72 2.75 -5.53
C ALA A 143 -16.32 3.04 -4.08
N TRP A 144 -16.23 1.99 -3.26
CA TRP A 144 -15.65 2.07 -1.93
C TRP A 144 -14.14 2.13 -2.03
N TYR A 145 -13.57 3.04 -1.24
CA TYR A 145 -12.13 3.15 -1.04
C TYR A 145 -11.78 2.83 0.41
N SER A 146 -10.63 2.20 0.58
CA SER A 146 -10.01 1.95 1.87
C SER A 146 -8.74 2.77 1.95
N ALA A 147 -8.65 3.63 2.94
CA ALA A 147 -7.46 4.42 3.23
C ALA A 147 -6.86 3.99 4.57
N ILE A 148 -5.56 4.07 4.66
CA ILE A 148 -4.79 3.79 5.86
C ILE A 148 -3.61 4.75 5.93
N ASP A 149 -3.32 5.25 7.11
CA ASP A 149 -2.02 5.84 7.42
C ASP A 149 -1.49 5.28 8.74
N GLY A 150 -0.21 5.41 8.96
CA GLY A 150 0.41 4.98 10.19
C GLY A 150 1.80 5.54 10.38
N ARG A 151 2.21 5.54 11.65
CA ARG A 151 3.54 5.90 12.12
C ARG A 151 4.12 4.73 12.89
N MET A 152 5.39 4.47 12.68
CA MET A 152 6.15 3.44 13.35
C MET A 152 7.37 4.07 14.00
N SER A 153 7.58 3.78 15.27
CA SER A 153 8.71 4.29 16.05
C SER A 153 9.11 3.25 17.10
N ALA A 154 10.06 3.59 17.97
CA ALA A 154 10.42 2.78 19.12
C ALA A 154 9.24 2.58 20.09
N ASP A 155 8.29 3.52 20.14
CA ASP A 155 7.10 3.45 21.00
C ASP A 155 6.03 2.51 20.47
N GLY A 156 6.16 2.02 19.24
CA GLY A 156 5.22 1.11 18.59
C GLY A 156 4.66 1.60 17.27
N ILE A 157 3.46 1.13 16.95
CA ILE A 157 2.76 1.42 15.69
C ILE A 157 1.47 2.16 16.00
N GLU A 158 1.30 3.32 15.40
CA GLU A 158 0.04 4.06 15.35
C GLU A 158 -0.58 3.90 13.97
N THR A 159 -1.87 3.58 13.91
CA THR A 159 -2.57 3.35 12.65
C THR A 159 -3.96 3.97 12.69
N ALA A 160 -4.33 4.69 11.64
CA ALA A 160 -5.71 5.10 11.37
C ALA A 160 -6.21 4.47 10.08
N ARG A 161 -7.52 4.26 9.99
CA ARG A 161 -8.19 3.66 8.83
C ARG A 161 -9.49 4.37 8.55
N ALA A 162 -9.76 4.56 7.26
CA ALA A 162 -11.01 5.12 6.80
C ALA A 162 -11.56 4.32 5.62
N HIS A 163 -12.88 4.31 5.50
CA HIS A 163 -13.59 3.77 4.34
C HIS A 163 -14.56 4.82 3.85
N PHE A 164 -14.52 5.14 2.58
CA PHE A 164 -15.38 6.17 2.00
C PHE A 164 -15.80 5.84 0.57
N LEU A 165 -16.90 6.45 0.14
CA LEU A 165 -17.38 6.37 -1.24
C LEU A 165 -16.80 7.52 -2.06
N ALA A 166 -16.35 7.22 -3.27
CA ALA A 166 -15.96 8.21 -4.26
C ALA A 166 -16.31 7.70 -5.66
N PRO A 167 -16.34 8.59 -6.68
CA PRO A 167 -16.67 8.19 -8.04
C PRO A 167 -15.82 7.01 -8.52
N ALA A 168 -16.47 5.98 -9.06
CA ALA A 168 -15.80 4.79 -9.56
C ALA A 168 -14.92 5.09 -10.78
N LYS A 169 -15.28 6.10 -11.57
CA LYS A 169 -14.51 6.57 -12.73
C LYS A 169 -13.63 7.74 -12.33
N THR A 170 -12.49 7.43 -11.75
CA THR A 170 -11.51 8.43 -11.38
C THR A 170 -10.46 8.55 -12.47
N ALA A 171 -10.42 9.69 -13.13
CA ALA A 171 -9.39 10.00 -14.11
C ALA A 171 -8.02 10.12 -13.43
N PRO A 172 -6.89 9.95 -14.14
CA PRO A 172 -5.57 10.17 -13.58
C PRO A 172 -5.39 11.54 -12.92
N ALA A 173 -6.07 12.57 -13.44
CA ALA A 173 -6.09 13.92 -12.90
C ALA A 173 -6.74 14.00 -11.50
N ASP A 174 -7.69 13.11 -11.21
CA ASP A 174 -8.46 13.13 -9.96
C ASP A 174 -7.75 12.36 -8.83
N ARG A 175 -6.58 11.78 -9.11
CA ARG A 175 -5.81 11.01 -8.12
C ARG A 175 -5.45 11.86 -6.91
N GLN A 176 -5.03 13.09 -7.11
CA GLN A 176 -4.67 13.99 -6.02
C GLN A 176 -5.90 14.31 -5.15
N ILE A 177 -7.04 14.53 -5.78
CA ILE A 177 -8.31 14.76 -5.09
C ILE A 177 -8.69 13.56 -4.22
N LEU A 178 -8.52 12.33 -4.72
CA LEU A 178 -8.76 11.12 -3.94
C LEU A 178 -7.81 10.99 -2.74
N ILE A 179 -6.54 11.32 -2.91
CA ILE A 179 -5.55 11.29 -1.83
C ILE A 179 -5.89 12.34 -0.77
N GLU A 180 -6.26 13.54 -1.18
CA GLU A 180 -6.65 14.62 -0.26
C GLU A 180 -7.91 14.23 0.53
N ARG A 181 -8.92 13.69 -0.14
CA ARG A 181 -10.11 13.18 0.53
C ARG A 181 -9.78 12.05 1.50
N ALA A 182 -8.96 11.10 1.10
CA ALA A 182 -8.51 10.01 1.98
C ALA A 182 -7.81 10.55 3.23
N ARG A 183 -7.00 11.60 3.11
CA ARG A 183 -6.34 12.26 4.24
C ARG A 183 -7.32 12.95 5.17
N GLN A 184 -8.37 13.60 4.62
CA GLN A 184 -9.43 14.20 5.42
C GLN A 184 -10.19 13.14 6.24
N GLU A 185 -10.61 12.05 5.60
CA GLU A 185 -11.30 10.94 6.27
C GLU A 185 -10.42 10.27 7.35
N LEU A 186 -9.12 10.16 7.09
CA LEU A 186 -8.16 9.62 8.05
C LEU A 186 -7.91 10.56 9.24
N ALA A 187 -7.97 11.87 9.04
CA ALA A 187 -7.81 12.85 10.13
C ALA A 187 -8.91 12.71 11.20
N GLU A 188 -10.10 12.30 10.80
CA GLU A 188 -11.25 12.07 11.69
C GLU A 188 -11.29 10.61 12.23
N ALA A 189 -10.49 9.71 11.68
CA ALA A 189 -10.52 8.30 12.04
C ALA A 189 -9.84 8.04 13.40
N PRO A 190 -10.32 7.07 14.18
CA PRO A 190 -9.69 6.70 15.44
C PRO A 190 -8.29 6.09 15.22
N ILE A 191 -7.34 6.50 16.06
CA ILE A 191 -5.99 5.94 16.07
C ILE A 191 -5.98 4.67 16.91
N THR A 192 -5.49 3.59 16.33
CA THR A 192 -5.17 2.34 17.03
C THR A 192 -3.67 2.32 17.31
N LYS A 193 -3.30 2.08 18.56
CA LYS A 193 -1.90 1.90 18.98
C LYS A 193 -1.63 0.44 19.28
N SER A 194 -0.48 -0.06 18.82
CA SER A 194 0.00 -1.40 19.14
C SER A 194 1.49 -1.34 19.51
N ALA A 195 1.85 -2.06 20.55
CA ALA A 195 3.25 -2.21 20.92
C ALA A 195 4.01 -3.03 19.87
N ALA A 196 5.28 -2.70 19.65
CA ALA A 196 6.17 -3.49 18.82
C ALA A 196 7.43 -3.86 19.64
N ALA A 197 7.89 -5.09 19.50
CA ALA A 197 9.09 -5.57 20.18
C ALA A 197 10.39 -4.96 19.61
N SER A 198 10.32 -4.41 18.41
CA SER A 198 11.39 -3.68 17.72
C SER A 198 10.76 -2.65 16.81
N VAL A 199 11.52 -1.65 16.36
CA VAL A 199 11.02 -0.68 15.37
C VAL A 199 10.66 -1.44 14.09
N PRO A 200 9.36 -1.58 13.76
CA PRO A 200 8.96 -2.30 12.57
C PRO A 200 9.26 -1.47 11.32
N GLN A 201 9.56 -2.15 10.23
CA GLN A 201 9.65 -1.50 8.93
C GLN A 201 8.29 -1.56 8.23
N PRO A 202 7.89 -0.56 7.45
CA PRO A 202 6.75 -0.67 6.55
C PRO A 202 7.08 -1.58 5.35
N PHE A 203 6.07 -2.01 4.60
CA PHE A 203 6.17 -3.09 3.62
C PHE A 203 7.19 -2.82 2.50
N LEU A 204 7.12 -1.65 1.85
CA LEU A 204 8.02 -1.34 0.73
C LEU A 204 9.48 -1.22 1.20
N HIS A 205 9.71 -0.67 2.41
CA HIS A 205 11.04 -0.58 2.99
C HIS A 205 11.59 -1.96 3.38
N ALA A 206 10.77 -2.82 3.95
CA ALA A 206 11.15 -4.20 4.21
C ALA A 206 11.53 -4.90 2.89
N LEU A 207 10.71 -4.77 1.84
CA LEU A 207 10.99 -5.32 0.52
C LEU A 207 12.29 -4.74 -0.07
N ALA A 208 12.45 -3.43 -0.06
CA ALA A 208 13.65 -2.75 -0.55
C ALA A 208 14.91 -3.25 0.16
N SER A 209 14.84 -3.49 1.47
CA SER A 209 15.98 -4.02 2.24
C SER A 209 16.43 -5.39 1.74
N PHE A 210 15.51 -6.24 1.28
CA PHE A 210 15.86 -7.51 0.63
C PHE A 210 16.44 -7.31 -0.76
N LEU A 211 15.92 -6.37 -1.52
CA LEU A 211 16.43 -6.12 -2.88
C LEU A 211 17.87 -5.60 -2.84
N CYS A 212 18.22 -4.81 -1.82
CA CYS A 212 19.57 -4.26 -1.63
C CYS A 212 20.54 -5.23 -0.96
N ASP A 213 20.08 -6.13 -0.09
CA ASP A 213 20.93 -7.08 0.63
C ASP A 213 20.59 -8.53 0.25
N PRO A 214 21.40 -9.18 -0.59
CA PRO A 214 21.14 -10.55 -1.04
C PRO A 214 21.24 -11.61 0.06
N ARG A 215 21.80 -11.27 1.23
CA ARG A 215 21.95 -12.21 2.36
C ARG A 215 20.68 -12.31 3.19
N LYS A 216 19.83 -11.27 3.14
CA LYS A 216 18.55 -11.29 3.85
C LYS A 216 17.59 -12.27 3.20
N LYS A 217 17.01 -13.15 4.02
CA LYS A 217 16.01 -14.14 3.58
C LYS A 217 14.66 -13.96 4.26
N GLN A 218 14.62 -13.29 5.43
CA GLN A 218 13.43 -13.12 6.22
C GLN A 218 13.45 -11.80 6.98
N ALA A 219 12.31 -11.12 7.07
CA ALA A 219 12.10 -9.96 7.94
C ALA A 219 10.65 -9.88 8.39
N GLN A 220 10.42 -9.16 9.46
CA GLN A 220 9.09 -8.73 9.85
C GLN A 220 8.82 -7.33 9.30
N TYR A 221 7.58 -7.09 8.93
CA TYR A 221 7.10 -5.76 8.57
C TYR A 221 5.69 -5.54 9.11
N ALA A 222 5.33 -4.28 9.27
CA ALA A 222 3.99 -3.90 9.67
C ALA A 222 3.22 -3.35 8.45
N TYR A 223 1.99 -3.79 8.32
CA TYR A 223 1.05 -3.28 7.34
C TYR A 223 -0.36 -3.37 7.91
N ASN A 224 -1.13 -2.30 7.73
CA ASN A 224 -2.52 -2.26 8.19
C ASN A 224 -2.66 -2.61 9.69
N GLY A 225 -1.76 -2.09 10.56
CA GLY A 225 -1.75 -2.34 12.01
C GLY A 225 -1.53 -3.79 12.40
N ARG A 226 -1.00 -4.62 11.50
CA ARG A 226 -0.69 -6.03 11.74
C ARG A 226 0.75 -6.32 11.35
N MET A 227 1.32 -7.32 12.00
CA MET A 227 2.66 -7.81 11.69
C MET A 227 2.62 -8.96 10.69
N TYR A 228 3.58 -8.96 9.80
CA TYR A 228 3.76 -9.98 8.77
C TYR A 228 5.21 -10.46 8.72
N TRP A 229 5.36 -11.71 8.34
CA TRP A 229 6.61 -12.25 7.86
C TRP A 229 6.73 -12.05 6.35
N LEU A 230 7.84 -11.53 5.92
CA LEU A 230 8.30 -11.50 4.54
C LEU A 230 9.47 -12.46 4.43
N THR A 231 9.31 -13.50 3.61
CA THR A 231 10.41 -14.44 3.27
C THR A 231 10.70 -14.36 1.80
N VAL A 232 11.98 -14.45 1.42
CA VAL A 232 12.39 -14.37 0.03
C VAL A 232 13.45 -15.43 -0.29
N GLU A 233 13.38 -15.92 -1.55
CA GLU A 233 14.39 -16.77 -2.18
C GLU A 233 14.83 -16.13 -3.48
N ARG A 234 16.10 -16.25 -3.81
CA ARG A 234 16.69 -15.68 -5.03
C ARG A 234 17.19 -16.78 -5.95
N ALA A 235 16.97 -16.59 -7.25
CA ALA A 235 17.50 -17.43 -8.29
C ALA A 235 17.93 -16.56 -9.48
N ARG A 236 19.07 -16.84 -10.08
CA ARG A 236 19.47 -16.21 -11.35
C ARG A 236 18.51 -16.64 -12.45
N GLU A 237 18.14 -15.71 -13.31
CA GLU A 237 17.28 -15.99 -14.44
C GLU A 237 18.14 -16.52 -15.60
N ALA A 238 17.97 -17.79 -15.93
CA ALA A 238 18.82 -18.45 -16.93
C ALA A 238 18.76 -17.81 -18.33
N LYS A 239 17.60 -17.20 -18.67
CA LYS A 239 17.34 -16.58 -19.97
C LYS A 239 17.74 -15.12 -20.08
N SER A 240 18.12 -14.49 -18.96
CA SER A 240 18.39 -13.04 -18.89
C SER A 240 19.58 -12.80 -17.97
N PRO A 241 20.81 -12.84 -18.50
CA PRO A 241 22.01 -12.55 -17.73
C PRO A 241 21.91 -11.18 -17.04
N GLY A 242 22.32 -11.11 -15.76
CA GLY A 242 22.22 -9.89 -14.96
C GLY A 242 20.84 -9.63 -14.33
N VAL A 243 19.86 -10.51 -14.56
CA VAL A 243 18.55 -10.47 -13.92
C VAL A 243 18.45 -11.56 -12.85
N VAL A 244 17.99 -11.15 -11.67
CA VAL A 244 17.71 -12.05 -10.54
C VAL A 244 16.20 -12.10 -10.34
N ARG A 245 15.66 -13.31 -10.23
CA ARG A 245 14.29 -13.55 -9.77
C ARG A 245 14.27 -13.68 -8.25
N VAL A 246 13.46 -12.89 -7.61
CA VAL A 246 13.17 -12.93 -6.18
C VAL A 246 11.77 -13.50 -6.00
N SER A 247 11.64 -14.70 -5.49
CA SER A 247 10.37 -15.30 -5.10
C SER A 247 10.14 -15.04 -3.62
N GLY A 248 8.96 -14.59 -3.24
CA GLY A 248 8.68 -14.27 -1.86
C GLY A 248 7.29 -14.66 -1.42
N SER A 249 7.11 -14.72 -0.12
CA SER A 249 5.82 -14.93 0.52
C SER A 249 5.60 -13.96 1.67
N LEU A 250 4.36 -13.50 1.79
CA LEU A 250 3.85 -12.63 2.85
C LEU A 250 2.89 -13.43 3.72
N ARG A 251 3.20 -13.59 4.99
CA ARG A 251 2.36 -14.33 5.92
C ARG A 251 2.13 -13.53 7.20
N ARG A 252 0.90 -13.46 7.68
CA ARG A 252 0.63 -12.85 8.98
C ARG A 252 1.36 -13.59 10.09
N VAL A 253 1.89 -12.86 11.08
CA VAL A 253 2.55 -13.46 12.25
C VAL A 253 1.58 -14.36 13.02
N GLU A 254 0.32 -13.93 13.13
CA GLU A 254 -0.77 -14.65 13.78
C GLU A 254 -1.21 -15.93 13.03
N GLY A 255 -0.69 -16.16 11.83
CA GLY A 255 -1.05 -17.28 10.96
C GLY A 255 -1.89 -16.87 9.75
N GLY A 256 -2.25 -17.84 8.93
CA GLY A 256 -3.06 -17.64 7.72
C GLY A 256 -2.36 -18.11 6.45
N LYS A 257 -3.10 -18.05 5.33
CA LYS A 257 -2.57 -18.43 4.02
C LYS A 257 -1.55 -17.40 3.54
N PRO A 258 -0.35 -17.82 3.09
CA PRO A 258 0.62 -16.89 2.53
C PRO A 258 0.13 -16.32 1.20
N ILE A 259 0.54 -15.08 0.92
CA ILE A 259 0.41 -14.43 -0.38
C ILE A 259 1.76 -14.53 -1.07
N GLU A 260 1.80 -15.16 -2.21
CA GLU A 260 3.04 -15.34 -2.97
C GLU A 260 3.22 -14.22 -4.00
N PHE A 261 4.46 -13.82 -4.21
CA PHE A 261 4.86 -12.87 -5.23
C PHE A 261 6.20 -13.27 -5.86
N ARG A 262 6.49 -12.70 -7.03
CA ARG A 262 7.78 -12.80 -7.72
C ARG A 262 8.18 -11.45 -8.27
N LEU A 263 9.46 -11.14 -8.16
CA LEU A 263 10.06 -9.93 -8.70
C LEU A 263 11.25 -10.31 -9.56
N TRP A 264 11.46 -9.59 -10.64
CA TRP A 264 12.67 -9.65 -11.45
C TRP A 264 13.39 -8.32 -11.32
N ILE A 265 14.64 -8.34 -10.92
CA ILE A 265 15.46 -7.15 -10.68
C ILE A 265 16.78 -7.23 -11.44
N GLU A 266 17.34 -6.09 -11.76
CA GLU A 266 18.72 -5.97 -12.24
C GLU A 266 19.68 -6.12 -11.07
N GLU A 267 20.66 -7.04 -11.18
CA GLU A 267 21.60 -7.37 -10.10
C GLU A 267 22.51 -6.17 -9.74
N SER A 268 22.81 -5.31 -10.70
CA SER A 268 23.75 -4.19 -10.57
C SER A 268 23.07 -2.85 -10.22
N SER A 269 21.76 -2.79 -10.08
CA SER A 269 21.07 -1.52 -9.81
C SER A 269 21.26 -1.06 -8.35
N PRO A 270 21.71 0.17 -8.10
CA PRO A 270 21.83 0.71 -6.74
C PRO A 270 20.46 0.94 -6.08
N HIS A 271 19.43 1.18 -6.90
CA HIS A 271 18.04 1.30 -6.48
C HIS A 271 17.19 0.28 -7.25
N PRO A 272 17.18 -0.98 -6.81
CA PRO A 272 16.62 -2.08 -7.60
C PRO A 272 15.10 -2.03 -7.65
N LEU A 273 14.55 -1.20 -8.54
CA LEU A 273 13.14 -1.25 -8.89
C LEU A 273 12.91 -2.48 -9.80
N PRO A 274 11.88 -3.30 -9.51
CA PRO A 274 11.62 -4.50 -10.28
C PRO A 274 11.37 -4.22 -11.77
N LEU A 275 11.96 -5.06 -12.65
CA LEU A 275 11.63 -5.11 -14.09
C LEU A 275 10.24 -5.71 -14.30
N ARG A 276 9.88 -6.66 -13.44
CA ARG A 276 8.60 -7.36 -13.48
C ARG A 276 8.18 -7.69 -12.06
N ILE A 277 6.88 -7.55 -11.79
CA ILE A 277 6.24 -7.91 -10.53
C ILE A 277 5.08 -8.85 -10.85
N GLU A 278 5.06 -10.00 -10.22
CA GLU A 278 3.91 -10.91 -10.24
C GLU A 278 3.41 -11.12 -8.83
N TYR A 279 2.11 -11.01 -8.61
CA TYR A 279 1.51 -11.41 -7.34
C TYR A 279 0.08 -11.91 -7.51
N GLN A 280 -0.31 -12.78 -6.60
CA GLN A 280 -1.66 -13.31 -6.57
C GLN A 280 -2.56 -12.42 -5.74
N ALA A 281 -3.24 -11.48 -6.40
CA ALA A 281 -4.11 -10.51 -5.76
C ALA A 281 -5.33 -11.15 -5.05
N LYS A 282 -5.87 -12.22 -5.64
CA LYS A 282 -6.95 -13.07 -5.11
C LYS A 282 -6.68 -14.52 -5.50
N SER A 283 -7.36 -15.47 -4.88
CA SER A 283 -7.18 -16.89 -5.21
C SER A 283 -7.39 -17.21 -6.69
N TYR A 284 -8.21 -16.43 -7.35
CA TYR A 284 -8.56 -16.53 -8.78
C TYR A 284 -7.88 -15.50 -9.67
N LEU A 285 -7.11 -14.54 -9.13
CA LEU A 285 -6.57 -13.41 -9.89
C LEU A 285 -5.07 -13.23 -9.65
N ARG A 286 -4.28 -13.39 -10.70
CA ARG A 286 -2.87 -13.02 -10.74
C ARG A 286 -2.69 -11.72 -11.52
N LEU A 287 -1.93 -10.80 -10.98
CA LEU A 287 -1.52 -9.57 -11.63
C LEU A 287 -0.03 -9.60 -11.93
N THR A 288 0.32 -9.11 -13.10
CA THR A 288 1.70 -8.94 -13.56
C THR A 288 1.91 -7.50 -13.98
N PHE A 289 2.93 -6.84 -13.42
CA PHE A 289 3.38 -5.53 -13.84
C PHE A 289 4.72 -5.70 -14.55
N GLU A 290 4.81 -5.26 -15.79
CA GLU A 290 6.03 -5.33 -16.61
C GLU A 290 6.53 -3.93 -16.89
N ALA A 291 7.84 -3.70 -16.64
CA ALA A 291 8.45 -2.40 -16.91
C ALA A 291 8.26 -2.02 -18.38
N ARG A 292 7.94 -0.76 -18.59
CA ARG A 292 7.97 -0.17 -19.93
C ARG A 292 9.42 0.13 -20.30
N ALA A 293 9.77 -0.17 -21.52
CA ALA A 293 11.06 0.21 -22.11
C ALA A 293 11.21 1.73 -22.19
#